data_64684b65a79316d05bad2523da01f928
#
_entry.id   64684b65a79316d05bad2523da01f928
#
_cell.length_a   1.000
_cell.length_b   1.000
_cell.length_c   1.000
_cell.angle_alpha   90.00
_cell.angle_beta   90.00
_cell.angle_gamma   90.00
#
_symmetry.space_group_name_H-M   'P 1'
#
loop_
_entity.id
_entity.type
_entity.pdbx_description
1 polymer ?
#
loop_
_entity_poly.entity_id
_entity_poly.type
_entity_poly.pdbx_seq_one_letter_code
_entity_poly.pdbx_strand_id
1 'polypeptide(L)'
;SKSNAVAVMLPGAFYTLKETQVPPIAALRSAGVDMAVATDCNPGSSPISSILTAMNMACSQFFMTPEEALKGTTICAAKALGLQGNYGIIEPGALAELAVWNATHPAELSYWVGSSILHKRISHRELS
;
A
#
# COMPACT_ATOMS: atom_id res chain seq x y z
N SER A 1 -11.39 7.62 22.86
CA SER A 1 -10.01 7.29 22.56
C SER A 1 -9.93 6.90 21.09
N LYS A 2 -9.04 7.53 20.32
CA LYS A 2 -8.79 7.08 18.93
C LYS A 2 -8.21 5.66 19.02
N SER A 3 -8.89 4.69 18.39
CA SER A 3 -8.37 3.34 18.22
C SER A 3 -7.05 3.40 17.44
N ASN A 4 -6.07 2.60 17.83
CA ASN A 4 -4.82 2.44 17.09
C ASN A 4 -4.97 1.42 15.93
N ALA A 5 -6.19 1.00 15.64
CA ALA A 5 -6.49 0.05 14.59
C ALA A 5 -6.17 0.63 13.21
N VAL A 6 -5.69 -0.24 12.32
CA VAL A 6 -5.47 0.05 10.90
C VAL A 6 -6.44 -0.82 10.10
N ALA A 7 -7.17 -0.21 9.18
CA ALA A 7 -8.03 -0.93 8.25
C ALA A 7 -7.19 -1.41 7.06
N VAL A 8 -7.14 -2.71 6.81
CA VAL A 8 -6.36 -3.27 5.70
C VAL A 8 -7.25 -3.52 4.49
N MET A 9 -6.92 -2.87 3.38
CA MET A 9 -7.61 -3.01 2.11
C MET A 9 -7.00 -4.14 1.30
N LEU A 10 -7.84 -5.07 0.83
CA LEU A 10 -7.43 -6.28 0.09
C LEU A 10 -8.10 -6.29 -1.31
N PRO A 11 -7.71 -5.37 -2.21
CA PRO A 11 -8.39 -5.20 -3.48
C PRO A 11 -8.25 -6.41 -4.41
N GLY A 12 -7.18 -7.18 -4.27
CA GLY A 12 -6.98 -8.41 -5.04
C GLY A 12 -8.01 -9.49 -4.70
N ALA A 13 -8.29 -9.69 -3.43
CA ALA A 13 -9.32 -10.62 -2.97
C ALA A 13 -10.70 -10.16 -3.42
N PHE A 14 -11.02 -8.87 -3.27
CA PHE A 14 -12.26 -8.27 -3.74
C PHE A 14 -12.51 -8.57 -5.24
N TYR A 15 -11.48 -8.34 -6.07
CA TYR A 15 -11.55 -8.61 -7.51
C TYR A 15 -11.74 -10.09 -7.83
N THR A 16 -10.92 -10.96 -7.25
CA THR A 16 -10.89 -12.39 -7.56
C THR A 16 -12.17 -13.10 -7.11
N LEU A 17 -12.69 -12.73 -5.95
CA LEU A 17 -13.92 -13.29 -5.38
C LEU A 17 -15.18 -12.64 -5.95
N LYS A 18 -15.04 -11.64 -6.82
CA LYS A 18 -16.15 -10.85 -7.39
C LYS A 18 -17.06 -10.23 -6.32
N GLU A 19 -16.44 -9.72 -5.25
CA GLU A 19 -17.14 -9.02 -4.20
C GLU A 19 -17.83 -7.76 -4.75
N THR A 20 -18.96 -7.42 -4.19
CA THR A 20 -19.74 -6.24 -4.61
C THR A 20 -19.81 -5.16 -3.55
N GLN A 21 -19.56 -5.51 -2.28
CA GLN A 21 -19.60 -4.58 -1.17
C GLN A 21 -18.24 -3.89 -1.01
N VAL A 22 -18.13 -2.69 -1.57
CA VAL A 22 -16.91 -1.86 -1.45
C VAL A 22 -16.68 -1.46 0.01
N PRO A 23 -15.42 -1.48 0.49
CA PRO A 23 -15.08 -0.98 1.82
C PRO A 23 -15.52 0.48 2.00
N PRO A 24 -15.94 0.89 3.21
CA PRO A 24 -16.46 2.24 3.48
C PRO A 24 -15.33 3.28 3.58
N ILE A 25 -14.57 3.48 2.50
CA ILE A 25 -13.38 4.35 2.46
C ILE A 25 -13.68 5.77 2.92
N ALA A 26 -14.81 6.35 2.47
CA ALA A 26 -15.19 7.70 2.87
C ALA A 26 -15.42 7.83 4.38
N ALA A 27 -16.05 6.83 5.00
CA ALA A 27 -16.28 6.81 6.44
C ALA A 27 -14.97 6.62 7.21
N LEU A 28 -14.10 5.71 6.76
CA LEU A 28 -12.77 5.51 7.37
C LEU A 28 -11.93 6.78 7.30
N ARG A 29 -11.92 7.43 6.14
CA ARG A 29 -11.23 8.72 5.92
C ARG A 29 -11.76 9.79 6.88
N SER A 30 -13.08 9.95 6.96
CA SER A 30 -13.72 10.94 7.85
C SER A 30 -13.47 10.67 9.33
N ALA A 31 -13.35 9.40 9.70
CA ALA A 31 -13.04 8.99 11.07
C ALA A 31 -11.54 9.07 11.39
N GLY A 32 -10.68 9.40 10.42
CA GLY A 32 -9.23 9.45 10.58
C GLY A 32 -8.61 8.09 10.88
N VAL A 33 -9.20 7.01 10.36
CA VAL A 33 -8.66 5.66 10.48
C VAL A 33 -7.58 5.46 9.43
N ASP A 34 -6.41 5.00 9.86
CA ASP A 34 -5.33 4.66 8.94
C ASP A 34 -5.73 3.46 8.08
N MET A 35 -5.47 3.57 6.78
CA MET A 35 -5.80 2.53 5.79
C MET A 35 -4.52 1.98 5.18
N ALA A 36 -4.27 0.69 5.38
CA ALA A 36 -3.19 -0.02 4.70
C ALA A 36 -3.72 -0.71 3.43
N VAL A 37 -2.84 -0.91 2.46
CA VAL A 37 -3.13 -1.67 1.23
C VAL A 37 -2.19 -2.86 1.18
N ALA A 38 -2.73 -4.05 0.98
CA ALA A 38 -1.96 -5.27 0.87
C ALA A 38 -2.36 -6.09 -0.36
N THR A 39 -1.43 -6.91 -0.85
CA THR A 39 -1.71 -7.86 -1.93
C THR A 39 -2.55 -9.03 -1.45
N ASP A 40 -2.40 -9.42 -0.18
CA ASP A 40 -2.96 -10.68 0.34
C ASP A 40 -2.61 -11.87 -0.57
N CYS A 41 -1.38 -11.89 -1.09
CA CYS A 41 -0.97 -12.81 -2.14
C CYS A 41 -1.11 -14.26 -1.71
N ASN A 42 -2.11 -14.93 -2.27
CA ASN A 42 -2.38 -16.34 -2.03
C ASN A 42 -3.09 -16.96 -3.24
N PRO A 43 -2.97 -18.29 -3.47
CA PRO A 43 -3.56 -18.94 -4.64
C PRO A 43 -5.09 -19.05 -4.60
N GLY A 44 -5.71 -18.92 -3.44
CA GLY A 44 -7.15 -19.12 -3.26
C GLY A 44 -7.99 -17.90 -3.61
N SER A 45 -7.60 -16.74 -3.14
CA SER A 45 -8.43 -15.53 -3.25
C SER A 45 -7.73 -14.31 -3.83
N SER A 46 -6.39 -14.27 -3.87
CA SER A 46 -5.66 -13.11 -4.36
C SER A 46 -4.34 -13.49 -5.04
N PRO A 47 -4.37 -13.98 -6.29
CA PRO A 47 -3.16 -14.38 -7.04
C PRO A 47 -2.41 -13.14 -7.57
N ILE A 48 -2.27 -12.10 -6.76
CA ILE A 48 -1.64 -10.82 -7.11
C ILE A 48 -0.39 -10.66 -6.28
N SER A 49 0.78 -10.66 -6.92
CA SER A 49 2.09 -10.52 -6.27
C SER A 49 2.64 -9.08 -6.30
N SER A 50 2.06 -8.20 -7.13
CA SER A 50 2.52 -6.82 -7.28
C SER A 50 1.78 -5.88 -6.36
N ILE A 51 2.54 -5.19 -5.49
CA ILE A 51 1.98 -4.15 -4.63
C ILE A 51 1.49 -2.93 -5.45
N LEU A 52 2.13 -2.62 -6.58
CA LEU A 52 1.68 -1.55 -7.46
C LEU A 52 0.31 -1.87 -8.07
N THR A 53 0.09 -3.13 -8.44
CA THR A 53 -1.24 -3.59 -8.90
C THR A 53 -2.28 -3.44 -7.79
N ALA A 54 -1.96 -3.82 -6.56
CA ALA A 54 -2.87 -3.62 -5.43
C ALA A 54 -3.17 -2.13 -5.19
N MET A 55 -2.19 -1.23 -5.31
CA MET A 55 -2.39 0.22 -5.23
C MET A 55 -3.32 0.73 -6.33
N ASN A 56 -3.11 0.30 -7.59
CA ASN A 56 -4.00 0.64 -8.70
C ASN A 56 -5.44 0.21 -8.42
N MET A 57 -5.62 -1.04 -7.99
CA MET A 57 -6.94 -1.60 -7.68
C MET A 57 -7.60 -0.90 -6.48
N ALA A 58 -6.85 -0.50 -5.47
CA ALA A 58 -7.37 0.29 -4.35
C ALA A 58 -7.89 1.66 -4.81
N CYS A 59 -7.18 2.30 -5.76
CA CYS A 59 -7.64 3.55 -6.34
C CYS A 59 -8.86 3.36 -7.25
N SER A 60 -8.83 2.36 -8.16
CA SER A 60 -9.86 2.17 -9.19
C SER A 60 -11.14 1.55 -8.65
N GLN A 61 -11.07 0.63 -7.69
CA GLN A 61 -12.22 -0.12 -7.16
C GLN A 61 -12.73 0.44 -5.83
N PHE A 62 -11.83 0.95 -4.96
CA PHE A 62 -12.20 1.42 -3.62
C PHE A 62 -12.23 2.94 -3.51
N PHE A 63 -11.89 3.67 -4.58
CA PHE A 63 -11.88 5.15 -4.59
C PHE A 63 -10.89 5.76 -3.58
N MET A 64 -9.80 5.07 -3.30
CA MET A 64 -8.67 5.64 -2.59
C MET A 64 -7.93 6.63 -3.50
N THR A 65 -7.37 7.68 -2.94
CA THR A 65 -6.47 8.54 -3.70
C THR A 65 -5.11 7.87 -3.87
N PRO A 66 -4.32 8.24 -4.91
CA PRO A 66 -2.94 7.73 -5.06
C PRO A 66 -2.07 7.99 -3.82
N GLU A 67 -2.27 9.12 -3.14
CA GLU A 67 -1.58 9.43 -1.90
C GLU A 67 -1.97 8.48 -0.76
N GLU A 68 -3.26 8.19 -0.61
CA GLU A 68 -3.74 7.22 0.38
C GLU A 68 -3.22 5.81 0.08
N ALA A 69 -3.21 5.40 -1.19
CA ALA A 69 -2.66 4.11 -1.59
C ALA A 69 -1.15 4.02 -1.30
N LEU A 70 -0.39 5.07 -1.57
CA LEU A 70 1.04 5.13 -1.26
C LEU A 70 1.29 5.10 0.26
N LYS A 71 0.58 5.90 1.04
CA LYS A 71 0.64 5.84 2.51
C LYS A 71 0.22 4.45 3.02
N GLY A 72 -0.76 3.86 2.36
CA GLY A 72 -1.30 2.53 2.68
C GLY A 72 -0.29 1.41 2.51
N THR A 73 0.67 1.54 1.59
CA THR A 73 1.75 0.55 1.37
C THR A 73 3.05 0.90 2.08
N THR A 74 3.11 2.02 2.77
CA THR A 74 4.30 2.50 3.48
C THR A 74 4.02 2.70 4.96
N ILE A 75 3.73 3.91 5.40
CA ILE A 75 3.59 4.27 6.81
C ILE A 75 2.42 3.54 7.49
N CYS A 76 1.26 3.41 6.81
CA CYS A 76 0.11 2.71 7.38
C CYS A 76 0.33 1.20 7.41
N ALA A 77 1.02 0.64 6.40
CA ALA A 77 1.41 -0.78 6.42
C ALA A 77 2.41 -1.07 7.55
N ALA A 78 3.42 -0.23 7.73
CA ALA A 78 4.37 -0.35 8.84
C ALA A 78 3.64 -0.32 10.19
N LYS A 79 2.66 0.57 10.35
CA LYS A 79 1.84 0.64 11.57
C LYS A 79 1.01 -0.63 11.76
N ALA A 80 0.37 -1.16 10.72
CA ALA A 80 -0.40 -2.40 10.78
C ALA A 80 0.45 -3.60 11.21
N LEU A 81 1.73 -3.60 10.87
CA LEU A 81 2.70 -4.65 11.21
C LEU A 81 3.45 -4.41 12.53
N GLY A 82 3.20 -3.29 13.22
CA GLY A 82 3.94 -2.92 14.44
C GLY A 82 5.39 -2.50 14.18
N LEU A 83 5.71 -2.05 12.96
CA LEU A 83 7.05 -1.67 12.50
C LEU A 83 7.24 -0.15 12.36
N GLN A 84 6.29 0.63 12.86
CA GLN A 84 6.35 2.10 12.77
C GLN A 84 7.60 2.66 13.45
N GLY A 85 8.09 3.78 12.93
CA GLY A 85 9.30 4.46 13.40
C GLY A 85 10.59 3.97 12.76
N ASN A 86 10.64 2.71 12.29
CA ASN A 86 11.81 2.16 11.60
C ASN A 86 11.58 1.94 10.10
N TYR A 87 10.33 1.70 9.70
CA TYR A 87 9.95 1.37 8.32
C TYR A 87 8.83 2.26 7.82
N GLY A 88 8.72 2.34 6.48
CA GLY A 88 7.63 3.05 5.80
C GLY A 88 7.77 4.56 5.78
N ILE A 89 8.90 5.10 6.24
CA ILE A 89 9.24 6.53 6.29
C ILE A 89 10.64 6.77 5.75
N ILE A 90 10.90 8.00 5.31
CA ILE A 90 12.24 8.47 4.92
C ILE A 90 12.61 9.58 5.89
N GLU A 91 13.26 9.20 6.98
CA GLU A 91 13.70 10.10 8.04
C GLU A 91 15.10 9.68 8.56
N PRO A 92 15.88 10.62 9.07
CA PRO A 92 17.15 10.29 9.74
C PRO A 92 16.92 9.30 10.90
N GLY A 93 17.64 8.18 10.87
CA GLY A 93 17.53 7.11 11.86
C GLY A 93 16.59 5.98 11.50
N ALA A 94 15.74 6.13 10.47
CA ALA A 94 14.95 5.03 9.94
C ALA A 94 15.84 4.07 9.11
N LEU A 95 15.38 2.82 8.98
CA LEU A 95 16.09 1.81 8.18
C LEU A 95 15.94 2.13 6.68
N ALA A 96 17.06 2.08 5.97
CA ALA A 96 17.09 2.36 4.53
C ALA A 96 16.57 1.16 3.72
N GLU A 97 15.26 0.96 3.75
CA GLU A 97 14.54 0.04 2.86
C GLU A 97 13.78 0.86 1.81
N LEU A 98 14.45 1.15 0.71
CA LEU A 98 13.98 2.12 -0.28
C LEU A 98 13.75 1.45 -1.64
N ALA A 99 12.74 1.94 -2.34
CA ALA A 99 12.52 1.65 -3.74
C ALA A 99 12.67 2.94 -4.57
N VAL A 100 13.53 2.91 -5.56
CA VAL A 100 13.72 4.00 -6.52
C VAL A 100 12.94 3.65 -7.78
N TRP A 101 12.14 4.59 -8.25
CA TRP A 101 11.20 4.37 -9.35
C TRP A 101 11.52 5.24 -10.56
N ASN A 102 11.34 4.69 -11.77
CA ASN A 102 11.32 5.44 -13.01
C ASN A 102 9.95 6.14 -13.16
N ALA A 103 9.72 7.14 -12.33
CA ALA A 103 8.49 7.91 -12.30
C ALA A 103 8.81 9.39 -12.04
N THR A 104 8.04 10.28 -12.61
CA THR A 104 8.16 11.72 -12.42
C THR A 104 7.20 12.26 -11.36
N HIS A 105 6.14 11.49 -11.06
CA HIS A 105 5.15 11.83 -10.07
C HIS A 105 4.73 10.60 -9.25
N PRO A 106 4.55 10.71 -7.92
CA PRO A 106 4.19 9.57 -7.06
C PRO A 106 2.89 8.84 -7.48
N ALA A 107 1.94 9.55 -8.08
CA ALA A 107 0.68 8.94 -8.54
C ALA A 107 0.89 7.88 -9.64
N GLU A 108 2.02 7.91 -10.35
CA GLU A 108 2.35 6.90 -11.37
C GLU A 108 2.48 5.50 -10.78
N LEU A 109 2.82 5.38 -9.49
CA LEU A 109 2.88 4.10 -8.79
C LEU A 109 1.52 3.39 -8.71
N SER A 110 0.43 4.16 -8.74
CA SER A 110 -0.94 3.64 -8.74
C SER A 110 -1.58 3.65 -10.13
N TYR A 111 -0.89 4.17 -11.14
CA TYR A 111 -1.45 4.35 -12.49
C TYR A 111 -1.14 3.16 -13.41
N TRP A 112 0.13 2.78 -13.52
CA TRP A 112 0.57 1.77 -14.46
C TRP A 112 0.19 0.36 -14.00
N VAL A 113 -0.47 -0.42 -14.87
CA VAL A 113 -0.82 -1.81 -14.62
C VAL A 113 0.03 -2.71 -15.51
N GLY A 114 0.68 -3.69 -14.91
CA GLY A 114 1.49 -4.69 -15.62
C GLY A 114 2.88 -4.22 -16.07
N SER A 115 3.21 -2.94 -15.89
CA SER A 115 4.54 -2.41 -16.18
C SER A 115 5.40 -2.40 -14.92
N SER A 116 6.66 -2.80 -15.05
CA SER A 116 7.64 -2.62 -13.97
C SER A 116 8.34 -1.27 -14.15
N ILE A 117 8.08 -0.35 -13.24
CA ILE A 117 8.74 0.97 -13.19
C ILE A 117 9.78 1.04 -12.08
N LEU A 118 10.08 -0.09 -11.42
CA LEU A 118 11.13 -0.16 -10.42
C LEU A 118 12.50 0.01 -11.10
N HIS A 119 13.23 1.03 -10.65
CA HIS A 119 14.60 1.26 -11.10
C HIS A 119 15.60 0.52 -10.23
N LYS A 120 15.51 0.67 -8.91
CA LYS A 120 16.45 0.09 -7.95
C LYS A 120 15.81 -0.12 -6.59
N ARG A 121 16.18 -1.20 -5.91
CA ARG A 121 15.96 -1.40 -4.48
C ARG A 121 17.25 -1.10 -3.73
N ILE A 122 17.12 -0.47 -2.55
CA ILE A 122 18.22 -0.23 -1.62
C ILE A 122 17.81 -0.84 -0.29
N SER A 123 18.63 -1.74 0.26
CA SER A 123 18.40 -2.35 1.56
C SER A 123 19.50 -1.93 2.53
N HIS A 124 19.14 -1.66 3.78
CA HIS A 124 20.12 -1.34 4.83
C HIS A 124 21.18 -2.44 5.02
N ARG A 125 20.84 -3.70 4.71
CA ARG A 125 21.79 -4.83 4.77
C ARG A 125 22.87 -4.78 3.69
N GLU A 126 22.65 -4.01 2.63
CA GLU A 126 23.63 -3.82 1.55
C GLU A 126 24.54 -2.61 1.80
N LEU A 127 24.19 -1.80 2.83
CA LEU A 127 24.91 -0.58 3.20
C LEU A 127 25.78 -0.75 4.44
N SER A 128 25.72 -1.91 5.10
CA SER A 128 26.48 -2.26 6.33
C SER A 128 27.78 -2.97 6.05
#